data_e8aafbde80c47edbd93b6d622f32a948
#
_entry.id   e8aafbde80c47edbd93b6d622f32a948
#
_cell.length_a   1.000
_cell.length_b   1.000
_cell.length_c   1.000
_cell.angle_alpha   90.00
_cell.angle_beta   90.00
_cell.angle_gamma   90.00
#
_symmetry.space_group_name_H-M   'P 1'
#
loop_
_entity.id
_entity.type
_entity.pdbx_description
1 polymer ?
#
loop_
_entity_poly.entity_id
_entity_poly.type
_entity_poly.pdbx_seq_one_letter_code
_entity_poly.pdbx_strand_id
1 'polypeptide(L)'
;MKTMKLVVALAFCSQMAYAEFDHKEVIEGPFTQGSDVTEQCIECHEDHAKEFMKSSHWTWELEQELPGRTVKRGKKNSINNFCVSISGNEPRCTSCHAGYGWKDNSFDFTDMTKVDCLVCHDTTGTYIKEPAGAGEAMAKVNLERVAQNVGQPVRDNCGTCHFYGGGGDAVKHGDLDSSMSYPEKDTDVHMDTDGNDFQCQTCHTTASHQISGNAMGVSPGGENPIGCENCHDSAPHDNKKLNTHTAAVACQTCHIPFFARNEPTKMRWDWSTAGQELTETKDKNGKKTFMNKKGSFEWQKMVPPQYAWFNGKADAYMAGDKIDPAQVIKLTYPLGDINDSKAKIYPFKVHTGKQIFDSKLNILITPKVFGKNGYWDKFDWDLASKLGMEANTTMKDKGLSYSGEHGFVETEMWWRINHMVSPKEQALQCSDCHNKGQRLGWQALGYDGDPMKNKKGKRHPTD
;
A
#
# COMPACT_ATOMS: atom_id res chain seq x y z
N MET A 1 0.22 43.82 62.65
CA MET A 1 -0.78 43.61 61.59
C MET A 1 -0.21 44.17 60.27
N LYS A 2 0.28 43.28 59.38
CA LYS A 2 0.74 43.66 58.04
C LYS A 2 -0.24 43.08 57.06
N THR A 3 -0.98 43.93 56.41
CA THR A 3 -1.95 43.59 55.35
C THR A 3 -1.19 43.24 54.05
N MET A 4 -1.31 42.02 53.65
CA MET A 4 -0.78 41.50 52.38
C MET A 4 -1.80 41.75 51.25
N LYS A 5 -1.50 42.63 50.32
CA LYS A 5 -2.33 42.88 49.15
C LYS A 5 -2.06 41.77 48.11
N LEU A 6 -3.11 41.00 47.85
CA LEU A 6 -3.14 39.99 46.79
C LEU A 6 -3.33 40.72 45.45
N VAL A 7 -2.33 40.70 44.61
CA VAL A 7 -2.45 41.17 43.22
C VAL A 7 -2.89 39.98 42.36
N VAL A 8 -4.13 39.98 41.95
CA VAL A 8 -4.65 39.03 40.94
C VAL A 8 -4.28 39.56 39.57
N ALA A 9 -3.28 38.93 38.94
CA ALA A 9 -2.98 39.17 37.55
C ALA A 9 -3.96 38.38 36.67
N LEU A 10 -4.91 39.08 36.05
CA LEU A 10 -5.75 38.55 35.00
C LEU A 10 -4.88 38.37 33.74
N ALA A 11 -4.50 37.15 33.45
CA ALA A 11 -3.95 36.78 32.17
C ALA A 11 -5.09 36.78 31.12
N PHE A 12 -5.17 37.81 30.33
CA PHE A 12 -5.96 37.81 29.10
C PHE A 12 -5.27 36.86 28.11
N CYS A 13 -5.72 35.62 28.01
CA CYS A 13 -5.49 34.79 26.84
C CYS A 13 -6.28 35.40 25.68
N SER A 14 -5.59 36.20 24.86
CA SER A 14 -6.09 36.54 23.53
C SER A 14 -6.14 35.26 22.70
N GLN A 15 -7.31 34.65 22.64
CA GLN A 15 -7.62 33.73 21.56
C GLN A 15 -7.68 34.59 20.29
N MET A 16 -6.58 34.60 19.52
CA MET A 16 -6.66 35.00 18.13
C MET A 16 -7.54 33.95 17.46
N ALA A 17 -8.80 34.29 17.22
CA ALA A 17 -9.61 33.61 16.26
C ALA A 17 -8.89 33.79 14.92
N TYR A 18 -8.24 32.73 14.43
CA TYR A 18 -7.86 32.67 13.03
C TYR A 18 -9.18 32.75 12.26
N ALA A 19 -9.44 33.86 11.58
CA ALA A 19 -10.52 33.94 10.62
C ALA A 19 -10.31 32.77 9.65
N GLU A 20 -11.27 31.88 9.53
CA GLU A 20 -11.24 30.80 8.58
C GLU A 20 -11.21 31.43 7.19
N PHE A 21 -10.09 31.30 6.49
CA PHE A 21 -9.86 31.94 5.22
C PHE A 21 -10.73 31.23 4.16
N ASP A 22 -11.67 31.94 3.54
CA ASP A 22 -12.55 31.33 2.53
C ASP A 22 -11.87 31.31 1.18
N HIS A 23 -11.49 30.14 0.70
CA HIS A 23 -10.88 29.96 -0.62
C HIS A 23 -11.74 30.46 -1.78
N LYS A 24 -13.07 30.62 -1.59
CA LYS A 24 -13.97 31.20 -2.61
C LYS A 24 -13.68 32.65 -2.91
N GLU A 25 -13.03 33.38 -1.98
CA GLU A 25 -12.69 34.78 -2.16
C GLU A 25 -11.43 34.99 -3.03
N VAL A 26 -10.63 33.95 -3.23
CA VAL A 26 -9.31 34.06 -3.88
C VAL A 26 -9.10 33.07 -5.02
N ILE A 27 -9.84 31.96 -5.06
CA ILE A 27 -9.71 30.99 -6.15
C ILE A 27 -10.69 31.36 -7.27
N GLU A 28 -10.14 31.76 -8.40
CA GLU A 28 -10.91 32.19 -9.58
C GLU A 28 -10.58 31.32 -10.79
N GLY A 29 -11.62 30.67 -11.36
CA GLY A 29 -11.56 29.92 -12.62
C GLY A 29 -11.85 30.78 -13.86
N PRO A 30 -12.02 30.19 -15.03
CA PRO A 30 -12.10 28.74 -15.25
C PRO A 30 -10.74 28.05 -15.33
N PHE A 31 -10.64 26.83 -14.78
CA PHE A 31 -9.46 25.99 -14.88
C PHE A 31 -9.64 24.94 -15.99
N THR A 32 -8.59 24.71 -16.79
CA THR A 32 -8.60 23.72 -17.86
C THR A 32 -7.97 22.39 -17.45
N GLN A 33 -7.02 22.45 -16.51
CA GLN A 33 -6.29 21.29 -16.00
C GLN A 33 -5.96 21.48 -14.51
N GLY A 34 -5.59 20.40 -13.82
CA GLY A 34 -5.32 20.45 -12.38
C GLY A 34 -4.12 21.32 -12.00
N SER A 35 -3.10 21.40 -12.86
CA SER A 35 -1.93 22.25 -12.63
C SER A 35 -2.27 23.75 -12.57
N ASP A 36 -3.30 24.21 -13.32
CA ASP A 36 -3.74 25.61 -13.27
C ASP A 36 -4.24 25.97 -11.85
N VAL A 37 -4.92 25.02 -11.19
CA VAL A 37 -5.35 25.17 -9.77
C VAL A 37 -4.13 25.23 -8.85
N THR A 38 -3.16 24.35 -9.05
CA THR A 38 -1.98 24.29 -8.19
C THR A 38 -1.13 25.55 -8.32
N GLU A 39 -1.06 26.18 -9.51
CA GLU A 39 -0.39 27.48 -9.70
C GLU A 39 -0.99 28.54 -8.76
N GLN A 40 -2.31 28.60 -8.59
CA GLN A 40 -2.92 29.52 -7.62
C GLN A 40 -2.68 29.09 -6.17
N CYS A 41 -2.74 27.78 -5.88
CA CYS A 41 -2.50 27.30 -4.52
C CYS A 41 -1.10 27.68 -4.01
N ILE A 42 -0.07 27.53 -4.85
CA ILE A 42 1.32 27.79 -4.44
C ILE A 42 1.65 29.28 -4.27
N GLU A 43 0.82 30.22 -4.72
CA GLU A 43 0.99 31.64 -4.41
C GLU A 43 0.95 31.90 -2.88
N CYS A 44 0.17 31.10 -2.14
CA CYS A 44 0.06 31.19 -0.69
C CYS A 44 0.66 29.95 0.03
N HIS A 45 0.68 28.78 -0.61
CA HIS A 45 1.05 27.48 -0.02
C HIS A 45 2.34 26.89 -0.61
N GLU A 46 3.29 27.71 -1.07
CA GLU A 46 4.54 27.25 -1.69
C GLU A 46 5.33 26.28 -0.78
N ASP A 47 5.44 26.60 0.50
CA ASP A 47 6.18 25.76 1.44
C ASP A 47 5.51 24.38 1.66
N HIS A 48 4.18 24.33 1.67
CA HIS A 48 3.43 23.06 1.74
C HIS A 48 3.67 22.18 0.50
N ALA A 49 3.74 22.79 -0.69
CA ALA A 49 4.10 22.05 -1.91
C ALA A 49 5.54 21.50 -1.84
N LYS A 50 6.51 22.30 -1.38
CA LYS A 50 7.91 21.86 -1.18
C LYS A 50 8.03 20.73 -0.15
N GLU A 51 7.25 20.77 0.92
CA GLU A 51 7.18 19.69 1.91
C GLU A 51 6.60 18.42 1.32
N PHE A 52 5.46 18.55 0.59
CA PHE A 52 4.81 17.43 -0.06
C PHE A 52 5.72 16.74 -1.09
N MET A 53 6.48 17.50 -1.87
CA MET A 53 7.41 16.96 -2.86
C MET A 53 8.53 16.09 -2.28
N LYS A 54 8.76 16.12 -0.96
CA LYS A 54 9.68 15.21 -0.25
C LYS A 54 8.99 13.91 0.21
N SER A 55 7.67 13.84 0.10
CA SER A 55 6.90 12.68 0.56
C SER A 55 6.99 11.49 -0.40
N SER A 56 6.69 10.29 0.12
CA SER A 56 6.58 9.08 -0.69
C SER A 56 5.38 9.11 -1.66
N HIS A 57 4.38 9.94 -1.41
CA HIS A 57 3.24 10.14 -2.32
C HIS A 57 3.62 10.90 -3.59
N TRP A 58 4.66 11.72 -3.52
CA TRP A 58 5.24 12.40 -4.67
C TRP A 58 6.35 11.60 -5.33
N THR A 59 7.38 11.24 -4.56
CA THR A 59 8.59 10.60 -5.12
C THR A 59 8.35 9.18 -5.63
N TRP A 60 7.40 8.48 -5.03
CA TRP A 60 7.13 7.05 -5.21
C TRP A 60 8.37 6.16 -5.07
N GLU A 61 9.38 6.65 -4.42
CA GLU A 61 10.57 5.90 -4.03
C GLU A 61 11.18 6.46 -2.75
N LEU A 62 11.78 5.59 -1.95
CA LEU A 62 12.56 5.94 -0.78
C LEU A 62 13.80 5.07 -0.72
N GLU A 63 14.83 5.51 -0.01
CA GLU A 63 15.99 4.69 0.27
C GLU A 63 15.60 3.55 1.23
N GLN A 64 16.06 2.34 0.92
CA GLN A 64 15.77 1.15 1.69
C GLN A 64 17.02 0.26 1.79
N GLU A 65 17.25 -0.23 3.03
CA GLU A 65 18.22 -1.26 3.30
C GLU A 65 17.65 -2.64 2.97
N LEU A 66 18.23 -3.31 1.96
CA LEU A 66 18.02 -4.72 1.66
C LEU A 66 19.24 -5.53 2.12
N PRO A 67 19.14 -6.87 2.24
CA PRO A 67 20.30 -7.69 2.55
C PRO A 67 21.48 -7.43 1.59
N GLY A 68 22.56 -6.89 2.15
CA GLY A 68 23.82 -6.63 1.42
C GLY A 68 23.82 -5.43 0.47
N ARG A 69 22.75 -4.63 0.44
CA ARG A 69 22.71 -3.44 -0.44
C ARG A 69 21.70 -2.38 0.05
N THR A 70 22.02 -1.11 -0.22
CA THR A 70 21.08 0.01 -0.11
C THR A 70 20.53 0.33 -1.50
N VAL A 71 19.22 0.51 -1.61
CA VAL A 71 18.54 0.78 -2.88
C VAL A 71 17.50 1.88 -2.73
N LYS A 72 17.27 2.66 -3.79
CA LYS A 72 16.04 3.46 -3.92
C LYS A 72 14.95 2.58 -4.48
N ARG A 73 13.88 2.41 -3.73
CA ARG A 73 12.79 1.51 -4.08
C ARG A 73 11.43 2.10 -3.74
N GLY A 74 10.47 1.85 -4.60
CA GLY A 74 9.08 2.22 -4.42
C GLY A 74 8.25 1.80 -5.61
N LYS A 75 7.03 2.29 -5.71
CA LYS A 75 6.13 1.98 -6.82
C LYS A 75 6.71 2.40 -8.18
N LYS A 76 7.55 3.43 -8.19
CA LYS A 76 8.23 3.96 -9.39
C LYS A 76 9.06 2.92 -10.13
N ASN A 77 9.75 2.03 -9.41
CA ASN A 77 10.73 1.11 -9.98
C ASN A 77 10.58 -0.36 -9.55
N SER A 78 9.55 -0.69 -8.77
CA SER A 78 9.28 -2.07 -8.35
C SER A 78 8.52 -2.86 -9.40
N ILE A 79 8.89 -4.13 -9.57
CA ILE A 79 8.06 -5.13 -10.23
C ILE A 79 7.09 -5.71 -9.19
N ASN A 80 5.83 -5.90 -9.57
CA ASN A 80 4.80 -6.42 -8.70
C ASN A 80 3.98 -7.50 -9.42
N ASN A 81 3.34 -8.41 -8.67
CA ASN A 81 2.51 -9.47 -9.22
C ASN A 81 1.00 -9.22 -9.10
N PHE A 82 0.59 -8.13 -8.48
CA PHE A 82 -0.81 -7.68 -8.55
C PHE A 82 -1.13 -6.91 -9.87
N CYS A 83 -0.15 -6.66 -10.70
CA CYS A 83 -0.19 -6.26 -12.11
C CYS A 83 1.15 -6.59 -12.77
N VAL A 84 2.01 -5.61 -13.07
CA VAL A 84 3.34 -5.78 -13.63
C VAL A 84 4.32 -4.74 -13.07
N SER A 85 4.51 -3.61 -13.76
CA SER A 85 5.34 -2.47 -13.39
C SER A 85 4.71 -1.20 -13.93
N ILE A 86 5.10 -0.04 -13.43
CA ILE A 86 4.66 1.23 -14.04
C ILE A 86 5.44 1.55 -15.30
N SER A 87 6.71 1.14 -15.39
CA SER A 87 7.58 1.44 -16.53
C SER A 87 6.97 1.01 -17.85
N GLY A 88 6.80 1.97 -18.76
CA GLY A 88 6.12 1.78 -20.05
C GLY A 88 4.59 1.74 -19.98
N ASN A 89 4.01 1.89 -18.77
CA ASN A 89 2.56 1.86 -18.50
C ASN A 89 2.09 3.09 -17.71
N GLU A 90 2.91 4.13 -17.63
CA GLU A 90 2.73 5.28 -16.75
C GLU A 90 1.33 5.87 -16.84
N PRO A 91 0.77 6.21 -18.01
CA PRO A 91 -0.53 6.88 -18.06
C PRO A 91 -1.66 6.16 -17.33
N ARG A 92 -1.59 4.80 -17.29
CA ARG A 92 -2.55 3.96 -16.58
C ARG A 92 -2.21 3.80 -15.10
N CYS A 93 -0.93 3.69 -14.79
CA CYS A 93 -0.47 3.33 -13.45
C CYS A 93 -0.33 4.54 -12.52
N THR A 94 -0.03 5.70 -13.09
CA THR A 94 0.20 6.95 -12.36
C THR A 94 -1.08 7.73 -12.05
N SER A 95 -2.25 7.24 -12.44
CA SER A 95 -3.53 7.83 -12.01
C SER A 95 -3.70 7.91 -10.49
N CYS A 96 -3.00 7.05 -9.72
CA CYS A 96 -2.94 7.13 -8.26
C CYS A 96 -1.74 7.97 -7.73
N HIS A 97 -0.94 8.57 -8.60
CA HIS A 97 0.09 9.54 -8.18
C HIS A 97 -0.59 10.85 -7.76
N ALA A 98 -0.14 11.43 -6.66
CA ALA A 98 -0.66 12.72 -6.22
C ALA A 98 0.02 13.86 -6.98
N GLY A 99 -0.07 13.77 -8.31
CA GLY A 99 0.49 14.72 -9.28
C GLY A 99 -0.13 14.52 -10.65
N TYR A 100 0.07 15.53 -11.53
CA TYR A 100 -0.49 15.63 -12.86
C TYR A 100 0.52 15.37 -13.96
N GLY A 101 0.13 14.66 -15.01
CA GLY A 101 0.88 14.58 -16.26
C GLY A 101 2.05 13.61 -16.28
N TRP A 102 2.17 12.67 -15.34
CA TRP A 102 3.24 11.67 -15.39
C TRP A 102 2.92 10.57 -16.42
N LYS A 103 3.29 10.86 -17.69
CA LYS A 103 3.00 10.01 -18.87
C LYS A 103 4.13 9.05 -19.22
N ASP A 104 5.37 9.40 -18.86
CA ASP A 104 6.58 8.65 -19.17
C ASP A 104 7.77 9.15 -18.32
N ASN A 105 8.98 8.73 -18.67
CA ASN A 105 10.22 9.11 -17.97
C ASN A 105 10.63 10.59 -18.11
N SER A 106 9.91 11.40 -18.89
CA SER A 106 10.17 12.84 -19.03
C SER A 106 9.49 13.69 -17.95
N PHE A 107 8.72 13.03 -17.04
CA PHE A 107 8.06 13.73 -15.95
C PHE A 107 9.06 14.43 -15.03
N ASP A 108 8.86 15.73 -14.86
CA ASP A 108 9.71 16.57 -14.00
C ASP A 108 9.20 16.58 -12.56
N PHE A 109 9.88 15.84 -11.69
CA PHE A 109 9.59 15.80 -10.25
C PHE A 109 9.98 17.09 -9.50
N THR A 110 10.60 18.08 -10.16
CA THR A 110 10.94 19.38 -9.56
C THR A 110 9.89 20.46 -9.84
N ASP A 111 8.93 20.19 -10.72
CA ASP A 111 7.85 21.09 -11.07
C ASP A 111 6.72 21.06 -10.03
N MET A 112 6.66 22.07 -9.16
CA MET A 112 5.64 22.18 -8.10
C MET A 112 4.22 22.33 -8.66
N THR A 113 4.03 22.86 -9.85
CA THR A 113 2.71 23.03 -10.46
C THR A 113 2.05 21.70 -10.78
N LYS A 114 2.85 20.63 -10.82
CA LYS A 114 2.36 19.26 -11.03
C LYS A 114 1.85 18.57 -9.77
N VAL A 115 1.98 19.16 -8.59
CA VAL A 115 1.44 18.59 -7.34
C VAL A 115 -0.09 18.62 -7.39
N ASP A 116 -0.73 17.48 -7.09
CA ASP A 116 -2.18 17.39 -7.00
C ASP A 116 -2.64 17.55 -5.54
N CYS A 117 -2.91 18.77 -5.15
CA CYS A 117 -3.44 19.12 -3.83
C CYS A 117 -4.88 18.59 -3.65
N LEU A 118 -5.66 18.63 -4.74
CA LEU A 118 -7.10 18.36 -4.71
C LEU A 118 -7.43 16.90 -4.38
N VAL A 119 -6.59 15.95 -4.79
CA VAL A 119 -6.86 14.51 -4.53
C VAL A 119 -6.95 14.18 -3.04
N CYS A 120 -6.24 14.93 -2.20
CA CYS A 120 -6.28 14.78 -0.75
C CYS A 120 -7.24 15.77 -0.08
N HIS A 121 -7.38 16.99 -0.62
CA HIS A 121 -8.05 18.10 0.04
C HIS A 121 -9.48 18.37 -0.45
N ASP A 122 -9.99 17.64 -1.45
CA ASP A 122 -11.39 17.77 -1.89
C ASP A 122 -12.36 17.37 -0.79
N THR A 123 -13.25 18.28 -0.40
CA THR A 123 -14.36 18.03 0.52
C THR A 123 -15.72 17.92 -0.19
N THR A 124 -15.74 18.14 -1.52
CA THR A 124 -16.99 18.05 -2.29
C THR A 124 -17.36 16.61 -2.65
N GLY A 125 -16.43 15.67 -2.54
CA GLY A 125 -16.58 14.28 -2.97
C GLY A 125 -16.76 14.12 -4.49
N THR A 126 -16.41 15.16 -5.28
CA THR A 126 -16.60 15.15 -6.73
C THR A 126 -15.30 15.08 -7.53
N TYR A 127 -14.15 15.16 -6.87
CA TYR A 127 -12.85 15.05 -7.52
C TYR A 127 -12.56 13.61 -7.91
N ILE A 128 -12.44 13.36 -9.20
CA ILE A 128 -12.18 12.02 -9.76
C ILE A 128 -11.08 12.14 -10.80
N LYS A 129 -10.05 11.31 -10.70
CA LYS A 129 -8.96 11.24 -11.69
C LYS A 129 -9.34 10.34 -12.85
N GLU A 130 -8.88 10.73 -14.06
CA GLU A 130 -9.03 9.92 -15.26
C GLU A 130 -8.23 8.61 -15.13
N PRO A 131 -8.83 7.42 -15.27
CA PRO A 131 -8.17 6.14 -15.02
C PRO A 131 -6.90 5.86 -15.84
N ALA A 132 -6.74 6.56 -16.95
CA ALA A 132 -5.57 6.44 -17.85
C ALA A 132 -5.00 7.81 -18.23
N GLY A 133 -5.31 8.83 -17.44
CA GLY A 133 -4.96 10.23 -17.68
C GLY A 133 -3.64 10.67 -17.04
N ALA A 134 -2.79 9.75 -16.63
CA ALA A 134 -1.50 10.11 -16.01
C ALA A 134 -1.64 11.04 -14.78
N GLY A 135 -2.72 10.89 -14.01
CA GLY A 135 -3.00 11.70 -12.84
C GLY A 135 -3.92 12.90 -13.08
N GLU A 136 -4.29 13.21 -14.31
CA GLU A 136 -5.22 14.29 -14.61
C GLU A 136 -6.64 14.01 -14.08
N ALA A 137 -7.36 15.07 -13.73
CA ALA A 137 -8.76 15.00 -13.37
C ALA A 137 -9.64 14.65 -14.59
N MET A 138 -10.76 13.97 -14.37
CA MET A 138 -11.75 13.75 -15.44
C MET A 138 -12.33 15.07 -15.91
N ALA A 139 -12.57 15.20 -17.21
CA ALA A 139 -13.10 16.42 -17.83
C ALA A 139 -14.46 16.91 -17.25
N LYS A 140 -15.21 16.02 -16.59
CA LYS A 140 -16.48 16.37 -15.92
C LYS A 140 -16.31 17.03 -14.56
N VAL A 141 -15.11 17.03 -13.98
CA VAL A 141 -14.83 17.63 -12.66
C VAL A 141 -14.82 19.16 -12.79
N ASN A 142 -15.63 19.80 -11.96
CA ASN A 142 -15.57 21.24 -11.83
C ASN A 142 -14.41 21.61 -10.86
N LEU A 143 -13.23 21.89 -11.45
CA LEU A 143 -12.00 22.15 -10.70
C LEU A 143 -12.12 23.39 -9.81
N GLU A 144 -12.79 24.45 -10.28
CA GLU A 144 -13.01 25.67 -9.49
C GLU A 144 -13.83 25.36 -8.23
N ARG A 145 -14.96 24.65 -8.39
CA ARG A 145 -15.78 24.25 -7.24
C ARG A 145 -14.99 23.41 -6.24
N VAL A 146 -14.18 22.45 -6.72
CA VAL A 146 -13.35 21.60 -5.85
C VAL A 146 -12.31 22.46 -5.12
N ALA A 147 -11.59 23.33 -5.83
CA ALA A 147 -10.55 24.18 -5.27
C ALA A 147 -11.08 25.21 -4.24
N GLN A 148 -12.30 25.70 -4.46
CA GLN A 148 -12.99 26.59 -3.53
C GLN A 148 -13.53 25.88 -2.27
N ASN A 149 -13.54 24.53 -2.25
CA ASN A 149 -14.04 23.72 -1.14
C ASN A 149 -13.00 22.68 -0.75
N VAL A 150 -11.81 23.12 -0.41
CA VAL A 150 -10.74 22.27 0.13
C VAL A 150 -10.79 22.25 1.66
N GLY A 151 -10.35 21.15 2.26
CA GLY A 151 -10.34 20.97 3.70
C GLY A 151 -9.46 19.81 4.15
N GLN A 152 -9.71 19.34 5.36
CA GLN A 152 -8.97 18.17 5.88
C GLN A 152 -9.34 16.90 5.08
N PRO A 153 -8.34 16.08 4.73
CA PRO A 153 -8.58 14.81 4.05
C PRO A 153 -9.53 13.90 4.84
N VAL A 154 -10.39 13.18 4.13
CA VAL A 154 -11.27 12.16 4.69
C VAL A 154 -10.93 10.77 4.14
N ARG A 155 -11.55 9.69 4.66
CA ARG A 155 -11.30 8.32 4.23
C ARG A 155 -11.40 8.13 2.72
N ASP A 156 -12.40 8.76 2.09
CA ASP A 156 -12.65 8.61 0.65
C ASP A 156 -11.52 9.22 -0.20
N ASN A 157 -10.87 10.29 0.25
CA ASN A 157 -9.70 10.84 -0.43
C ASN A 157 -8.57 9.79 -0.47
N CYS A 158 -8.24 9.21 0.68
CA CYS A 158 -7.23 8.16 0.79
C CYS A 158 -7.65 6.89 0.01
N GLY A 159 -8.92 6.50 0.17
CA GLY A 159 -9.53 5.32 -0.42
C GLY A 159 -9.50 5.30 -1.95
N THR A 160 -9.64 6.47 -2.60
CA THR A 160 -9.54 6.61 -4.05
C THR A 160 -8.33 5.87 -4.65
N CYS A 161 -7.20 5.87 -3.94
CA CYS A 161 -5.98 5.19 -4.37
C CYS A 161 -5.72 3.89 -3.59
N HIS A 162 -5.93 3.90 -2.27
CA HIS A 162 -5.54 2.78 -1.40
C HIS A 162 -6.50 1.59 -1.49
N PHE A 163 -7.79 1.79 -1.73
CA PHE A 163 -8.74 0.70 -1.91
C PHE A 163 -8.64 0.06 -3.30
N TYR A 164 -8.34 0.87 -4.33
CA TYR A 164 -8.36 0.46 -5.74
C TYR A 164 -6.97 0.20 -6.35
N GLY A 165 -5.92 0.13 -5.54
CA GLY A 165 -4.57 -0.18 -5.99
C GLY A 165 -4.50 -1.51 -6.74
N GLY A 166 -3.73 -1.56 -7.84
CA GLY A 166 -3.65 -2.75 -8.70
C GLY A 166 -4.75 -2.85 -9.76
N GLY A 167 -5.54 -1.78 -9.94
CA GLY A 167 -6.53 -1.63 -11.02
C GLY A 167 -7.91 -2.18 -10.69
N GLY A 168 -8.27 -2.23 -9.43
CA GLY A 168 -9.61 -2.56 -8.96
C GLY A 168 -9.70 -2.69 -7.46
N ASP A 169 -10.93 -2.67 -6.95
CA ASP A 169 -11.22 -2.81 -5.54
C ASP A 169 -10.65 -4.11 -4.97
N ALA A 170 -10.00 -4.02 -3.82
CA ALA A 170 -9.42 -5.14 -3.09
C ALA A 170 -8.35 -5.95 -3.87
N VAL A 171 -7.79 -5.45 -4.97
CA VAL A 171 -6.79 -6.20 -5.76
C VAL A 171 -5.49 -6.32 -4.99
N LYS A 172 -4.91 -5.19 -4.56
CA LYS A 172 -3.57 -5.10 -3.98
C LYS A 172 -3.56 -5.54 -2.52
N HIS A 173 -4.31 -4.83 -1.69
CA HIS A 173 -4.41 -5.09 -0.26
C HIS A 173 -5.53 -6.10 0.02
N GLY A 174 -5.39 -6.86 1.09
CA GLY A 174 -6.42 -7.76 1.58
C GLY A 174 -7.22 -7.18 2.73
N ASP A 175 -6.69 -6.13 3.32
CA ASP A 175 -7.19 -5.45 4.51
C ASP A 175 -7.54 -3.98 4.28
N LEU A 176 -7.51 -3.55 3.00
CA LEU A 176 -7.94 -2.22 2.54
C LEU A 176 -8.74 -2.38 1.25
N ASP A 177 -10.02 -2.09 1.31
CA ASP A 177 -10.97 -2.10 0.21
C ASP A 177 -12.09 -1.08 0.44
N SER A 178 -13.02 -0.95 -0.50
CA SER A 178 -14.09 0.07 -0.44
C SER A 178 -15.01 -0.06 0.77
N SER A 179 -15.07 -1.21 1.44
CA SER A 179 -15.84 -1.35 2.68
C SER A 179 -15.27 -0.55 3.85
N MET A 180 -14.01 -0.10 3.73
CA MET A 180 -13.34 0.72 4.75
C MET A 180 -13.71 2.21 4.67
N SER A 181 -14.51 2.66 3.68
CA SER A 181 -15.08 4.02 3.66
C SER A 181 -16.08 4.21 4.80
N TYR A 182 -16.96 3.23 5.00
CA TYR A 182 -18.00 3.25 6.03
C TYR A 182 -18.08 1.88 6.70
N PRO A 183 -17.03 1.46 7.44
CA PRO A 183 -16.99 0.12 8.02
C PRO A 183 -17.93 0.00 9.23
N GLU A 184 -18.52 -1.18 9.36
CA GLU A 184 -19.20 -1.61 10.58
C GLU A 184 -18.17 -2.14 11.58
N LYS A 185 -18.56 -2.21 12.88
CA LYS A 185 -17.72 -2.72 13.98
C LYS A 185 -17.08 -4.09 13.69
N ASP A 186 -17.83 -4.98 13.06
CA ASP A 186 -17.31 -6.31 12.69
C ASP A 186 -16.26 -6.26 11.58
N THR A 187 -16.16 -5.16 10.83
CA THR A 187 -15.13 -4.95 9.82
C THR A 187 -13.86 -4.40 10.46
N ASP A 188 -13.96 -3.30 11.22
CA ASP A 188 -12.84 -2.69 11.94
C ASP A 188 -13.34 -1.88 13.13
N VAL A 189 -12.91 -2.25 14.35
CA VAL A 189 -13.36 -1.61 15.59
C VAL A 189 -12.90 -0.16 15.78
N HIS A 190 -11.81 0.26 15.10
CA HIS A 190 -11.31 1.63 15.21
C HIS A 190 -12.03 2.56 14.23
N MET A 191 -12.34 2.05 13.04
CA MET A 191 -12.92 2.82 11.95
C MET A 191 -14.44 2.70 11.87
N ASP A 192 -15.07 1.89 12.73
CA ASP A 192 -16.52 1.71 12.86
C ASP A 192 -17.23 3.06 12.90
N THR A 193 -18.08 3.33 11.88
CA THR A 193 -18.76 4.63 11.70
C THR A 193 -19.80 4.94 12.77
N ASP A 194 -20.35 3.90 13.40
CA ASP A 194 -21.29 4.04 14.51
C ASP A 194 -20.57 3.98 15.88
N GLY A 195 -19.25 3.83 15.88
CA GLY A 195 -18.41 3.67 17.07
C GLY A 195 -17.34 4.74 17.21
N ASN A 196 -16.07 4.36 17.05
CA ASN A 196 -14.94 5.28 17.23
C ASN A 196 -14.74 6.23 16.05
N ASP A 197 -15.19 5.85 14.87
CA ASP A 197 -15.12 6.62 13.61
C ASP A 197 -13.74 7.20 13.29
N PHE A 198 -12.65 6.46 13.61
CA PHE A 198 -11.29 6.91 13.34
C PHE A 198 -11.08 7.11 11.84
N GLN A 199 -10.60 8.28 11.49
CA GLN A 199 -10.15 8.58 10.13
C GLN A 199 -8.74 8.01 9.90
N CYS A 200 -8.31 7.91 8.65
CA CYS A 200 -6.97 7.38 8.33
C CYS A 200 -5.87 8.14 9.09
N GLN A 201 -6.00 9.47 9.20
CA GLN A 201 -5.04 10.35 9.86
C GLN A 201 -5.00 10.18 11.39
N THR A 202 -5.98 9.52 12.00
CA THR A 202 -5.94 9.23 13.44
C THR A 202 -4.74 8.34 13.78
N CYS A 203 -4.42 7.38 12.88
CA CYS A 203 -3.23 6.52 13.00
C CYS A 203 -2.08 7.02 12.11
N HIS A 204 -2.38 7.41 10.86
CA HIS A 204 -1.42 7.94 9.90
C HIS A 204 -1.21 9.44 10.10
N THR A 205 -0.68 9.80 11.27
CA THR A 205 -0.43 11.21 11.62
C THR A 205 0.50 11.87 10.59
N THR A 206 0.28 13.15 10.35
CA THR A 206 1.00 13.89 9.31
C THR A 206 1.67 15.11 9.93
N ALA A 207 2.94 15.28 9.64
CA ALA A 207 3.71 16.48 9.95
C ALA A 207 4.43 16.93 8.68
N SER A 208 4.28 18.20 8.30
CA SER A 208 4.91 18.76 7.08
C SER A 208 4.69 17.85 5.86
N HIS A 209 3.47 17.39 5.62
CA HIS A 209 3.07 16.45 4.56
C HIS A 209 3.79 15.09 4.58
N GLN A 210 4.55 14.78 5.63
CA GLN A 210 5.12 13.46 5.84
C GLN A 210 4.12 12.60 6.62
N ILE A 211 3.44 11.69 5.93
CA ILE A 211 2.44 10.81 6.50
C ILE A 211 3.15 9.61 7.15
N SER A 212 2.87 9.36 8.44
CA SER A 212 3.45 8.23 9.17
C SER A 212 2.99 6.88 8.62
N GLY A 213 3.78 5.86 8.88
CA GLY A 213 3.54 4.50 8.40
C GLY A 213 4.54 4.05 7.34
N ASN A 214 4.57 2.76 7.10
CA ASN A 214 5.44 2.17 6.10
C ASN A 214 4.77 0.99 5.38
N ALA A 215 5.18 0.73 4.14
CA ALA A 215 4.75 -0.41 3.37
C ALA A 215 5.95 -1.28 2.96
N MET A 216 5.88 -2.56 3.28
CA MET A 216 6.93 -3.52 2.93
C MET A 216 7.04 -3.75 1.42
N GLY A 217 5.92 -3.64 0.70
CA GLY A 217 5.79 -4.05 -0.70
C GLY A 217 6.40 -3.09 -1.71
N VAL A 218 5.73 -1.99 -2.02
CA VAL A 218 6.06 -1.12 -3.18
C VAL A 218 6.45 0.30 -2.80
N SER A 219 6.33 0.65 -1.54
CA SER A 219 6.76 1.93 -0.98
C SER A 219 7.33 1.64 0.39
N PRO A 220 8.64 1.52 0.53
CA PRO A 220 9.25 1.39 1.84
C PRO A 220 8.95 2.69 2.60
N GLY A 221 8.23 2.56 3.68
CA GLY A 221 7.78 3.71 4.46
C GLY A 221 8.91 4.46 5.12
N GLY A 222 8.58 5.67 5.56
CA GLY A 222 9.47 6.55 6.28
C GLY A 222 9.88 6.02 7.67
N GLU A 223 10.57 6.86 8.41
CA GLU A 223 11.18 6.55 9.71
C GLU A 223 10.16 6.37 10.85
N ASN A 224 8.89 6.73 10.65
CA ASN A 224 7.85 6.71 11.68
C ASN A 224 6.89 5.53 11.48
N PRO A 225 7.22 4.31 11.96
CA PRO A 225 6.31 3.19 11.90
C PRO A 225 5.12 3.42 12.83
N ILE A 226 3.93 2.95 12.42
CA ILE A 226 2.74 2.93 13.26
C ILE A 226 2.69 1.58 13.97
N GLY A 227 2.52 1.61 15.29
CA GLY A 227 2.32 0.45 16.15
C GLY A 227 1.06 0.57 17.00
N CYS A 228 0.53 -0.56 17.42
CA CYS A 228 -0.60 -0.58 18.35
C CYS A 228 -0.25 0.12 19.68
N GLU A 229 1.01 0.00 20.08
CA GLU A 229 1.58 0.57 21.30
C GLU A 229 1.67 2.12 21.27
N ASN A 230 1.37 2.77 20.13
CA ASN A 230 1.22 4.23 20.09
C ASN A 230 0.00 4.72 20.89
N CYS A 231 -1.02 3.85 21.06
CA CYS A 231 -2.25 4.17 21.79
C CYS A 231 -2.58 3.14 22.88
N HIS A 232 -2.12 1.89 22.75
CA HIS A 232 -2.37 0.82 23.70
C HIS A 232 -1.14 0.55 24.57
N ASP A 233 -1.37 0.14 25.82
CA ASP A 233 -0.27 -0.29 26.70
C ASP A 233 0.48 -1.48 26.10
N SER A 234 1.77 -1.60 26.42
CA SER A 234 2.60 -2.75 26.02
C SER A 234 2.14 -4.07 26.63
N ALA A 235 1.37 -4.03 27.71
CA ALA A 235 0.78 -5.17 28.41
C ALA A 235 -0.75 -4.99 28.53
N PRO A 236 -1.51 -4.96 27.43
CA PRO A 236 -2.90 -4.50 27.41
C PRO A 236 -3.91 -5.52 27.96
N HIS A 237 -3.47 -6.73 28.31
CA HIS A 237 -4.34 -7.82 28.75
C HIS A 237 -4.25 -8.05 30.27
N ASP A 238 -5.37 -8.34 30.93
CA ASP A 238 -5.39 -8.79 32.32
C ASP A 238 -4.66 -10.13 32.48
N ASN A 239 -4.65 -10.97 31.46
CA ASN A 239 -3.99 -12.24 31.44
C ASN A 239 -2.48 -12.07 31.14
N LYS A 240 -1.65 -12.25 32.17
CA LYS A 240 -0.18 -12.16 32.05
C LYS A 240 0.42 -13.05 30.95
N LYS A 241 -0.17 -14.24 30.67
CA LYS A 241 0.33 -15.11 29.59
C LYS A 241 0.10 -14.49 28.21
N LEU A 242 -0.99 -13.76 27.99
CA LEU A 242 -1.23 -13.04 26.74
C LEU A 242 -0.21 -11.92 26.58
N ASN A 243 0.10 -11.19 27.65
CA ASN A 243 1.11 -10.15 27.62
C ASN A 243 2.52 -10.72 27.32
N THR A 244 2.85 -11.95 27.76
CA THR A 244 4.14 -12.57 27.36
C THR A 244 4.21 -12.94 25.89
N HIS A 245 3.08 -13.12 25.21
CA HIS A 245 3.06 -13.39 23.75
C HIS A 245 3.49 -12.15 22.95
N THR A 246 3.26 -10.93 23.44
CA THR A 246 3.61 -9.69 22.71
C THR A 246 5.09 -9.55 22.39
N ALA A 247 5.95 -10.28 23.10
CA ALA A 247 7.39 -10.33 22.82
C ALA A 247 7.73 -11.09 21.51
N ALA A 248 6.88 -12.05 21.09
CA ALA A 248 7.14 -12.91 19.93
C ALA A 248 6.00 -12.93 18.90
N VAL A 249 4.84 -12.39 19.24
CA VAL A 249 3.63 -12.40 18.39
C VAL A 249 3.11 -10.99 18.26
N ALA A 250 2.93 -10.52 17.04
CA ALA A 250 2.35 -9.21 16.77
C ALA A 250 0.87 -9.18 17.19
N CYS A 251 0.38 -8.03 17.66
CA CYS A 251 -1.01 -7.86 18.07
C CYS A 251 -1.99 -8.24 16.95
N GLN A 252 -1.66 -7.87 15.72
CA GLN A 252 -2.44 -8.18 14.53
C GLN A 252 -2.64 -9.67 14.30
N THR A 253 -1.71 -10.52 14.75
CA THR A 253 -1.80 -11.99 14.60
C THR A 253 -3.05 -12.55 15.29
N CYS A 254 -3.41 -12.00 16.45
CA CYS A 254 -4.61 -12.42 17.18
C CYS A 254 -5.84 -11.57 16.83
N HIS A 255 -5.63 -10.23 16.69
CA HIS A 255 -6.73 -9.28 16.56
C HIS A 255 -7.21 -9.07 15.12
N ILE A 256 -6.51 -9.65 14.12
CA ILE A 256 -6.97 -9.68 12.71
C ILE A 256 -6.97 -11.15 12.24
N PRO A 257 -7.93 -11.95 12.70
CA PRO A 257 -7.98 -13.39 12.39
C PRO A 257 -8.27 -13.71 10.93
N PHE A 258 -8.90 -12.77 10.22
CA PHE A 258 -9.24 -12.86 8.80
C PHE A 258 -9.11 -11.47 8.15
N PHE A 259 -8.63 -11.44 6.92
CA PHE A 259 -8.70 -10.28 6.05
C PHE A 259 -9.70 -10.50 4.89
N ALA A 260 -9.91 -9.51 4.02
CA ALA A 260 -10.94 -9.55 2.97
C ALA A 260 -12.32 -9.87 3.56
N ARG A 261 -12.70 -9.14 4.61
CA ARG A 261 -13.89 -9.48 5.41
C ARG A 261 -15.17 -9.18 4.67
N ASN A 262 -15.23 -8.09 3.92
CA ASN A 262 -16.42 -7.67 3.18
C ASN A 262 -16.25 -7.84 1.67
N GLU A 263 -15.13 -7.38 1.10
CA GLU A 263 -14.84 -7.55 -0.31
C GLU A 263 -13.84 -8.68 -0.57
N PRO A 264 -14.06 -9.51 -1.60
CA PRO A 264 -13.09 -10.53 -2.00
C PRO A 264 -11.82 -9.88 -2.52
N THR A 265 -10.66 -10.30 -2.01
CA THR A 265 -9.36 -9.85 -2.49
C THR A 265 -8.78 -10.79 -3.54
N LYS A 266 -8.01 -10.22 -4.48
CA LYS A 266 -7.30 -11.04 -5.48
C LYS A 266 -6.12 -11.72 -4.79
N MET A 267 -6.04 -13.06 -4.91
CA MET A 267 -4.99 -13.88 -4.32
C MET A 267 -3.97 -14.39 -5.34
N ARG A 268 -4.40 -14.52 -6.61
CA ARG A 268 -3.54 -14.99 -7.69
C ARG A 268 -3.82 -14.24 -9.00
N TRP A 269 -2.75 -14.02 -9.78
CA TRP A 269 -2.85 -13.52 -11.15
C TRP A 269 -1.89 -14.27 -12.07
N ASP A 270 -2.46 -15.03 -13.01
CA ASP A 270 -1.70 -15.78 -14.01
C ASP A 270 -1.73 -15.06 -15.36
N TRP A 271 -0.64 -14.42 -15.72
CA TRP A 271 -0.47 -13.75 -17.01
C TRP A 271 -0.21 -14.69 -18.16
N SER A 272 0.25 -15.94 -17.92
CA SER A 272 0.56 -16.89 -19.00
C SER A 272 -0.66 -17.34 -19.77
N THR A 273 -1.87 -17.11 -19.23
CA THR A 273 -3.14 -17.42 -19.88
C THR A 273 -3.72 -16.22 -20.65
N ALA A 274 -3.09 -15.04 -20.58
CA ALA A 274 -3.54 -13.87 -21.34
C ALA A 274 -3.41 -14.14 -22.85
N GLY A 275 -4.39 -13.66 -23.62
CA GLY A 275 -4.47 -13.89 -25.07
C GLY A 275 -5.08 -15.23 -25.46
N GLN A 276 -5.34 -16.15 -24.52
CA GLN A 276 -5.96 -17.43 -24.81
C GLN A 276 -7.47 -17.29 -25.00
N GLU A 277 -8.06 -18.14 -25.84
CA GLU A 277 -9.50 -18.22 -26.04
C GLU A 277 -10.18 -19.05 -24.95
N LEU A 278 -10.19 -18.50 -23.71
CA LEU A 278 -10.87 -19.08 -22.57
C LEU A 278 -12.19 -18.34 -22.31
N THR A 279 -13.18 -19.07 -21.81
CA THR A 279 -14.48 -18.48 -21.45
C THR A 279 -14.33 -17.57 -20.22
N GLU A 280 -14.81 -16.33 -20.31
CA GLU A 280 -14.92 -15.46 -19.14
C GLU A 280 -15.95 -16.03 -18.17
N THR A 281 -15.52 -16.36 -16.96
CA THR A 281 -16.37 -16.87 -15.88
C THR A 281 -16.27 -15.98 -14.66
N LYS A 282 -17.24 -16.14 -13.75
CA LYS A 282 -17.21 -15.48 -12.44
C LYS A 282 -17.18 -16.55 -11.35
N ASP A 283 -16.50 -16.24 -10.26
CA ASP A 283 -16.50 -17.08 -9.05
C ASP A 283 -17.80 -16.90 -8.23
N LYS A 284 -17.90 -17.61 -7.11
CA LYS A 284 -19.03 -17.54 -6.19
C LYS A 284 -19.28 -16.14 -5.58
N ASN A 285 -18.29 -15.25 -5.64
CA ASN A 285 -18.36 -13.88 -5.15
C ASN A 285 -18.68 -12.88 -6.28
N GLY A 286 -18.95 -13.36 -7.51
CA GLY A 286 -19.24 -12.51 -8.67
C GLY A 286 -18.00 -11.87 -9.32
N LYS A 287 -16.79 -12.18 -8.85
CA LYS A 287 -15.55 -11.64 -9.41
C LYS A 287 -15.15 -12.44 -10.66
N LYS A 288 -14.64 -11.74 -11.70
CA LYS A 288 -14.14 -12.40 -12.92
C LYS A 288 -12.93 -13.28 -12.61
N THR A 289 -12.94 -14.51 -13.10
CA THR A 289 -11.82 -15.46 -12.94
C THR A 289 -10.87 -15.46 -14.13
N PHE A 290 -11.30 -14.87 -15.24
CA PHE A 290 -10.50 -14.71 -16.45
C PHE A 290 -10.90 -13.44 -17.21
N MET A 291 -9.93 -12.81 -17.84
CA MET A 291 -10.11 -11.76 -18.84
C MET A 291 -9.09 -11.95 -19.95
N ASN A 292 -9.50 -12.02 -21.21
CA ASN A 292 -8.59 -12.27 -22.34
C ASN A 292 -7.32 -11.40 -22.31
N LYS A 293 -7.45 -10.09 -22.06
CA LYS A 293 -6.32 -9.15 -21.99
C LYS A 293 -5.38 -9.33 -20.79
N LYS A 294 -5.80 -10.04 -19.75
CA LYS A 294 -5.13 -10.04 -18.44
C LYS A 294 -4.78 -11.45 -17.92
N GLY A 295 -5.39 -12.50 -18.51
CA GLY A 295 -5.25 -13.86 -18.03
C GLY A 295 -6.20 -14.22 -16.88
N SER A 296 -5.79 -15.15 -16.04
CA SER A 296 -6.63 -15.78 -15.01
C SER A 296 -6.42 -15.20 -13.63
N PHE A 297 -7.46 -15.25 -12.80
CA PHE A 297 -7.47 -14.72 -11.46
C PHE A 297 -8.10 -15.68 -10.45
N GLU A 298 -7.62 -15.64 -9.21
CA GLU A 298 -8.28 -16.25 -8.06
C GLU A 298 -8.61 -15.16 -7.03
N TRP A 299 -9.82 -15.22 -6.48
CA TRP A 299 -10.33 -14.30 -5.49
C TRP A 299 -10.79 -15.05 -4.26
N GLN A 300 -10.54 -14.51 -3.08
CA GLN A 300 -10.96 -15.11 -1.83
C GLN A 300 -11.52 -14.06 -0.88
N LYS A 301 -12.46 -14.46 -0.04
CA LYS A 301 -13.09 -13.67 1.01
C LYS A 301 -12.94 -14.38 2.35
N MET A 302 -12.89 -13.66 3.44
CA MET A 302 -12.66 -14.20 4.79
C MET A 302 -11.43 -15.09 4.84
N VAL A 303 -10.29 -14.53 4.43
CA VAL A 303 -9.05 -15.30 4.28
C VAL A 303 -8.25 -15.30 5.58
N PRO A 304 -7.87 -16.47 6.11
CA PRO A 304 -6.91 -16.54 7.21
C PRO A 304 -5.53 -16.09 6.70
N PRO A 305 -4.81 -15.18 7.41
CA PRO A 305 -3.46 -14.79 7.05
C PRO A 305 -2.48 -15.96 7.00
N GLN A 306 -1.44 -15.81 6.20
CA GLN A 306 -0.20 -16.57 6.37
C GLN A 306 0.67 -15.87 7.42
N TYR A 307 1.49 -16.64 8.14
CA TYR A 307 2.29 -16.12 9.24
C TYR A 307 3.76 -16.35 8.98
N ALA A 308 4.56 -15.32 9.22
CA ALA A 308 6.01 -15.40 9.15
C ALA A 308 6.63 -14.51 10.24
N TRP A 309 7.89 -14.75 10.56
CA TRP A 309 8.68 -13.82 11.37
C TRP A 309 8.92 -12.52 10.59
N PHE A 310 8.79 -11.40 11.30
CA PHE A 310 9.03 -10.07 10.74
C PHE A 310 9.68 -9.16 11.77
N ASN A 311 10.85 -8.63 11.43
CA ASN A 311 11.65 -7.73 12.28
C ASN A 311 11.59 -6.26 11.86
N GLY A 312 10.61 -5.89 11.02
CA GLY A 312 10.48 -4.54 10.47
C GLY A 312 11.22 -4.35 9.13
N LYS A 313 12.03 -5.32 8.69
CA LYS A 313 12.76 -5.29 7.42
C LYS A 313 12.21 -6.31 6.43
N ALA A 314 12.40 -6.03 5.14
CA ALA A 314 11.99 -6.93 4.06
C ALA A 314 13.11 -7.04 3.04
N ASP A 315 13.19 -8.17 2.34
CA ASP A 315 13.96 -8.29 1.12
C ASP A 315 13.06 -8.11 -0.11
N ALA A 316 13.65 -7.78 -1.24
CA ALA A 316 12.92 -7.49 -2.45
C ALA A 316 13.73 -7.78 -3.72
N TYR A 317 13.01 -8.27 -4.74
CA TYR A 317 13.52 -8.32 -6.11
C TYR A 317 13.62 -6.91 -6.69
N MET A 318 14.76 -6.60 -7.28
CA MET A 318 14.98 -5.36 -8.01
C MET A 318 15.10 -5.65 -9.52
N ALA A 319 14.60 -4.72 -10.35
CA ALA A 319 14.67 -4.86 -11.81
C ALA A 319 16.09 -5.18 -12.28
N GLY A 320 16.24 -6.29 -13.03
CA GLY A 320 17.51 -6.82 -13.51
C GLY A 320 18.24 -7.77 -12.56
N ASP A 321 17.71 -8.06 -11.38
CA ASP A 321 18.23 -9.13 -10.54
C ASP A 321 18.02 -10.49 -11.21
N LYS A 322 18.99 -11.39 -11.05
CA LYS A 322 18.90 -12.75 -11.60
C LYS A 322 17.93 -13.59 -10.79
N ILE A 323 17.21 -14.47 -11.48
CA ILE A 323 16.30 -15.44 -10.90
C ILE A 323 16.71 -16.86 -11.22
N ASP A 324 16.30 -17.81 -10.39
CA ASP A 324 16.23 -19.22 -10.73
C ASP A 324 14.78 -19.55 -11.14
N PRO A 325 14.47 -19.78 -12.42
CA PRO A 325 13.10 -20.00 -12.88
C PRO A 325 12.50 -21.33 -12.39
N ALA A 326 13.29 -22.21 -11.77
CA ALA A 326 12.78 -23.41 -11.10
C ALA A 326 12.21 -23.12 -9.70
N GLN A 327 12.41 -21.91 -9.17
CA GLN A 327 11.94 -21.49 -7.84
C GLN A 327 10.80 -20.47 -7.97
N VAL A 328 10.00 -20.34 -6.90
CA VAL A 328 9.05 -19.23 -6.78
C VAL A 328 9.83 -17.95 -6.46
N ILE A 329 9.67 -16.94 -7.30
CA ILE A 329 10.39 -15.68 -7.16
C ILE A 329 9.71 -14.78 -6.13
N LYS A 330 10.42 -14.47 -5.08
CA LYS A 330 9.94 -13.59 -4.00
C LYS A 330 10.15 -12.13 -4.40
N LEU A 331 9.07 -11.44 -4.80
CA LEU A 331 9.13 -10.03 -5.17
C LEU A 331 9.32 -9.11 -3.95
N THR A 332 8.72 -9.47 -2.85
CA THR A 332 8.93 -8.87 -1.52
C THR A 332 8.55 -9.89 -0.47
N TYR A 333 9.38 -10.07 0.54
CA TYR A 333 9.07 -10.95 1.66
C TYR A 333 9.69 -10.45 2.97
N PRO A 334 9.08 -10.82 4.12
CA PRO A 334 9.55 -10.37 5.44
C PRO A 334 10.88 -11.00 5.81
N LEU A 335 11.69 -10.25 6.58
CA LEU A 335 12.91 -10.75 7.21
C LEU A 335 12.69 -10.98 8.70
N GLY A 336 13.39 -11.95 9.22
CA GLY A 336 13.38 -12.39 10.61
C GLY A 336 13.25 -13.90 10.73
N ASP A 337 13.63 -14.43 11.85
CA ASP A 337 13.50 -15.85 12.20
C ASP A 337 13.27 -16.01 13.72
N ILE A 338 13.16 -17.27 14.16
CA ILE A 338 12.93 -17.61 15.58
C ILE A 338 14.04 -17.11 16.53
N ASN A 339 15.26 -16.88 16.03
CA ASN A 339 16.41 -16.44 16.81
C ASN A 339 16.57 -14.90 16.79
N ASP A 340 15.85 -14.21 15.89
CA ASP A 340 15.87 -12.75 15.80
C ASP A 340 15.00 -12.14 16.92
N SER A 341 15.62 -11.56 17.92
CA SER A 341 14.93 -10.97 19.08
C SER A 341 13.98 -9.82 18.73
N LYS A 342 14.19 -9.16 17.60
CA LYS A 342 13.33 -8.07 17.11
C LYS A 342 12.15 -8.57 16.29
N ALA A 343 12.18 -9.82 15.78
CA ALA A 343 11.12 -10.34 14.96
C ALA A 343 9.93 -10.79 15.79
N LYS A 344 8.73 -10.56 15.27
CA LYS A 344 7.47 -11.12 15.80
C LYS A 344 6.81 -11.96 14.71
N ILE A 345 6.04 -12.96 15.10
CA ILE A 345 5.14 -13.70 14.18
C ILE A 345 4.06 -12.72 13.75
N TYR A 346 3.98 -12.45 12.47
CA TYR A 346 3.16 -11.39 11.87
C TYR A 346 2.22 -11.97 10.81
N PRO A 347 0.99 -11.44 10.65
CA PRO A 347 0.05 -11.89 9.62
C PRO A 347 0.32 -11.22 8.28
N PHE A 348 0.21 -12.01 7.20
CA PHE A 348 0.41 -11.55 5.83
C PHE A 348 -0.67 -12.06 4.88
N LYS A 349 -1.02 -11.25 3.89
CA LYS A 349 -1.55 -11.70 2.62
C LYS A 349 -0.36 -12.08 1.73
N VAL A 350 -0.37 -13.27 1.15
CA VAL A 350 0.60 -13.66 0.12
C VAL A 350 -0.13 -13.69 -1.22
N HIS A 351 0.18 -12.71 -2.07
CA HIS A 351 -0.32 -12.66 -3.43
C HIS A 351 0.61 -13.47 -4.33
N THR A 352 0.11 -14.50 -4.99
CA THR A 352 0.85 -15.30 -5.96
C THR A 352 0.59 -14.82 -7.38
N GLY A 353 1.53 -15.10 -8.28
CA GLY A 353 1.39 -14.75 -9.67
C GLY A 353 2.21 -15.61 -10.58
N LYS A 354 1.86 -15.63 -11.86
CA LYS A 354 2.70 -16.20 -12.89
C LYS A 354 3.01 -15.12 -13.91
N GLN A 355 4.29 -14.69 -13.93
CA GLN A 355 4.73 -13.51 -14.65
C GLN A 355 5.77 -13.84 -15.71
N ILE A 356 5.86 -12.96 -16.70
CA ILE A 356 6.80 -13.08 -17.81
C ILE A 356 8.24 -12.78 -17.37
N PHE A 357 9.19 -13.59 -17.84
CA PHE A 357 10.62 -13.39 -17.64
C PHE A 357 11.40 -13.64 -18.94
N ASP A 358 12.57 -13.05 -19.04
CA ASP A 358 13.52 -13.31 -20.12
C ASP A 358 14.25 -14.63 -19.83
N SER A 359 13.97 -15.65 -20.62
CA SER A 359 14.47 -17.02 -20.38
C SER A 359 15.94 -17.20 -20.67
N LYS A 360 16.55 -16.31 -21.46
CA LYS A 360 17.99 -16.31 -21.75
C LYS A 360 18.78 -15.53 -20.70
N LEU A 361 18.21 -14.41 -20.23
CA LEU A 361 18.86 -13.57 -19.23
C LEU A 361 18.54 -14.02 -17.81
N ASN A 362 17.49 -14.80 -17.59
CA ASN A 362 16.97 -15.17 -16.29
C ASN A 362 16.71 -13.92 -15.40
N ILE A 363 15.88 -13.00 -15.89
CA ILE A 363 15.41 -11.80 -15.18
C ILE A 363 13.93 -11.60 -15.47
N LEU A 364 13.19 -11.01 -14.51
CA LEU A 364 11.80 -10.64 -14.76
C LEU A 364 11.73 -9.50 -15.78
N ILE A 365 10.77 -9.57 -16.69
CA ILE A 365 10.46 -8.55 -17.68
C ILE A 365 9.46 -7.54 -17.09
N THR A 366 9.59 -6.26 -17.46
CA THR A 366 8.59 -5.22 -17.24
C THR A 366 7.83 -4.95 -18.54
N PRO A 367 6.79 -5.74 -18.89
CA PRO A 367 6.16 -5.62 -20.19
C PRO A 367 5.35 -4.32 -20.31
N LYS A 368 5.33 -3.71 -21.49
CA LYS A 368 4.36 -2.67 -21.83
C LYS A 368 3.00 -3.33 -22.11
N VAL A 369 2.08 -3.22 -21.16
CA VAL A 369 0.73 -3.82 -21.35
C VAL A 369 -0.30 -2.81 -21.84
N PHE A 370 -0.17 -1.52 -21.51
CA PHE A 370 -1.14 -0.47 -21.81
C PHE A 370 -0.72 0.43 -22.98
N GLY A 371 -1.73 0.96 -23.71
CA GLY A 371 -1.57 1.96 -24.76
C GLY A 371 -1.17 1.35 -26.10
N LYS A 372 -0.84 2.23 -27.06
CA LYS A 372 -0.47 1.83 -28.43
C LYS A 372 0.74 0.91 -28.42
N ASN A 373 0.65 -0.20 -29.14
CA ASN A 373 1.64 -1.27 -29.23
C ASN A 373 1.89 -2.02 -27.90
N GLY A 374 1.11 -1.77 -26.85
CA GLY A 374 1.15 -2.59 -25.64
C GLY A 374 0.48 -3.95 -25.85
N TYR A 375 0.68 -4.86 -24.87
CA TYR A 375 0.10 -6.20 -24.94
C TYR A 375 -1.43 -6.19 -25.14
N TRP A 376 -2.16 -5.27 -24.46
CA TRP A 376 -3.63 -5.16 -24.59
C TRP A 376 -4.11 -4.65 -25.94
N ASP A 377 -3.21 -4.13 -26.78
CA ASP A 377 -3.48 -3.68 -28.15
C ASP A 377 -3.08 -4.75 -29.18
N LYS A 378 -1.96 -5.43 -29.00
CA LYS A 378 -1.36 -6.33 -29.99
C LYS A 378 -1.41 -7.82 -29.66
N PHE A 379 -1.58 -8.18 -28.39
CA PHE A 379 -1.49 -9.56 -27.88
C PHE A 379 -0.15 -10.23 -28.23
N ASP A 380 0.92 -9.44 -28.30
CA ASP A 380 2.27 -9.85 -28.64
C ASP A 380 3.20 -9.63 -27.47
N TRP A 381 3.64 -10.73 -26.83
CA TRP A 381 4.54 -10.69 -25.68
C TRP A 381 5.96 -10.24 -26.02
N ASP A 382 6.46 -10.56 -27.25
CA ASP A 382 7.82 -10.15 -27.66
C ASP A 382 7.87 -8.63 -27.86
N LEU A 383 6.89 -8.08 -28.55
CA LEU A 383 6.76 -6.62 -28.70
C LEU A 383 6.57 -5.91 -27.33
N ALA A 384 5.68 -6.43 -26.50
CA ALA A 384 5.41 -5.85 -25.18
C ALA A 384 6.63 -5.92 -24.27
N SER A 385 7.39 -7.00 -24.29
CA SER A 385 8.63 -7.19 -23.55
C SER A 385 9.71 -6.23 -24.01
N LYS A 386 9.94 -6.13 -25.33
CA LYS A 386 10.90 -5.20 -25.91
C LYS A 386 10.60 -3.76 -25.49
N LEU A 387 9.38 -3.28 -25.75
CA LEU A 387 9.00 -1.89 -25.46
C LEU A 387 9.01 -1.58 -23.95
N GLY A 388 8.63 -2.53 -23.12
CA GLY A 388 8.63 -2.34 -21.67
C GLY A 388 10.04 -2.32 -21.07
N MET A 389 10.94 -3.18 -21.53
CA MET A 389 12.35 -3.17 -21.14
C MET A 389 13.06 -1.90 -21.60
N GLU A 390 12.75 -1.40 -22.81
CA GLU A 390 13.25 -0.13 -23.35
C GLU A 390 12.74 1.09 -22.55
N ALA A 391 11.54 1.02 -21.98
CA ALA A 391 11.00 2.08 -21.15
C ALA A 391 11.57 2.07 -19.73
N ASN A 392 12.09 0.95 -19.23
CA ASN A 392 12.58 0.81 -17.88
C ASN A 392 14.01 1.39 -17.73
N THR A 393 14.12 2.52 -17.02
CA THR A 393 15.40 3.22 -16.81
C THR A 393 16.40 2.34 -16.07
N THR A 394 15.98 1.59 -15.04
CA THR A 394 16.87 0.67 -14.30
C THR A 394 17.45 -0.42 -15.20
N MET A 395 16.66 -0.95 -16.13
CA MET A 395 17.15 -1.94 -17.10
C MET A 395 18.15 -1.31 -18.07
N LYS A 396 17.88 -0.10 -18.58
CA LYS A 396 18.79 0.66 -19.44
C LYS A 396 20.13 0.95 -18.75
N ASP A 397 20.09 1.44 -17.52
CA ASP A 397 21.28 1.77 -16.75
C ASP A 397 22.17 0.56 -16.50
N LYS A 398 21.55 -0.62 -16.40
CA LYS A 398 22.26 -1.92 -16.31
C LYS A 398 22.67 -2.50 -17.67
N GLY A 399 22.40 -1.83 -18.78
CA GLY A 399 22.67 -2.33 -20.14
C GLY A 399 21.86 -3.57 -20.51
N LEU A 400 20.68 -3.76 -19.91
CA LEU A 400 19.80 -4.89 -20.12
C LEU A 400 18.72 -4.55 -21.16
N SER A 401 18.56 -5.41 -22.15
CA SER A 401 17.52 -5.36 -23.16
C SER A 401 16.88 -6.73 -23.32
N TYR A 402 15.67 -6.78 -23.86
CA TYR A 402 14.98 -8.03 -24.12
C TYR A 402 15.77 -8.90 -25.12
N SER A 403 16.02 -10.16 -24.76
CA SER A 403 16.83 -11.08 -25.55
C SER A 403 16.12 -11.67 -26.78
N GLY A 404 14.81 -11.52 -26.88
CA GLY A 404 13.95 -12.18 -27.87
C GLY A 404 13.38 -13.52 -27.40
N GLU A 405 13.66 -13.94 -26.16
CA GLU A 405 13.18 -15.21 -25.63
C GLU A 405 12.47 -14.99 -24.27
N HIS A 406 11.24 -15.44 -24.15
CA HIS A 406 10.50 -15.30 -22.89
C HIS A 406 9.89 -16.62 -22.41
N GLY A 407 9.60 -16.67 -21.12
CA GLY A 407 8.84 -17.72 -20.46
C GLY A 407 8.01 -17.12 -19.33
N PHE A 408 7.37 -17.97 -18.55
CA PHE A 408 6.58 -17.53 -17.39
C PHE A 408 7.05 -18.26 -16.12
N VAL A 409 7.19 -17.53 -15.03
CA VAL A 409 7.70 -18.04 -13.75
C VAL A 409 6.72 -17.69 -12.62
N GLU A 410 6.62 -18.57 -11.62
CA GLU A 410 5.81 -18.33 -10.43
C GLU A 410 6.47 -17.26 -9.56
N THR A 411 5.64 -16.36 -9.03
CA THR A 411 6.06 -15.26 -8.18
C THR A 411 5.18 -15.17 -6.94
N GLU A 412 5.72 -14.65 -5.86
CA GLU A 412 4.97 -14.31 -4.65
C GLU A 412 5.36 -12.93 -4.12
N MET A 413 4.38 -12.23 -3.52
CA MET A 413 4.55 -10.92 -2.92
C MET A 413 3.79 -10.86 -1.60
N TRP A 414 4.50 -10.55 -0.53
CA TRP A 414 3.98 -10.53 0.83
C TRP A 414 3.51 -9.13 1.22
N TRP A 415 2.30 -9.05 1.81
CA TRP A 415 1.66 -7.82 2.27
C TRP A 415 1.31 -7.97 3.74
N ARG A 416 1.76 -7.02 4.56
CA ARG A 416 1.35 -6.99 5.97
C ARG A 416 -0.15 -6.73 6.09
N ILE A 417 -0.77 -7.37 7.05
CA ILE A 417 -2.16 -7.16 7.45
C ILE A 417 -2.18 -6.30 8.71
N ASN A 418 -2.76 -5.11 8.63
CA ASN A 418 -2.76 -4.10 9.69
C ASN A 418 -4.14 -3.50 9.98
N HIS A 419 -5.08 -3.62 9.04
CA HIS A 419 -6.43 -3.08 9.12
C HIS A 419 -7.44 -4.23 9.28
N MET A 420 -8.72 -3.90 9.45
CA MET A 420 -9.80 -4.84 9.74
C MET A 420 -9.62 -5.51 11.11
N VAL A 421 -9.26 -4.69 12.13
CA VAL A 421 -9.14 -5.16 13.52
C VAL A 421 -10.50 -5.58 14.04
N SER A 422 -10.60 -6.85 14.42
CA SER A 422 -11.84 -7.47 14.90
C SER A 422 -12.22 -7.01 16.30
N PRO A 423 -13.49 -7.06 16.68
CA PRO A 423 -13.91 -7.02 18.07
C PRO A 423 -13.14 -8.03 18.93
N LYS A 424 -12.81 -7.68 20.18
CA LYS A 424 -11.98 -8.52 21.06
C LYS A 424 -12.53 -9.94 21.25
N GLU A 425 -13.84 -10.09 21.15
CA GLU A 425 -14.53 -11.38 21.26
C GLU A 425 -14.25 -12.31 20.07
N GLN A 426 -13.84 -11.73 18.94
CA GLN A 426 -13.48 -12.45 17.72
C GLN A 426 -11.96 -12.67 17.58
N ALA A 427 -11.15 -12.17 18.52
CA ALA A 427 -9.71 -12.39 18.51
C ALA A 427 -9.38 -13.88 18.67
N LEU A 428 -8.27 -14.32 18.06
CA LEU A 428 -7.85 -15.72 18.16
C LEU A 428 -7.64 -16.15 19.61
N GLN A 429 -8.14 -17.33 19.93
CA GLN A 429 -8.03 -17.96 21.23
C GLN A 429 -6.80 -18.89 21.30
N CYS A 430 -6.39 -19.29 22.51
CA CYS A 430 -5.26 -20.19 22.71
C CYS A 430 -5.35 -21.46 21.85
N SER A 431 -6.56 -22.01 21.74
CA SER A 431 -6.84 -23.25 20.99
C SER A 431 -6.68 -23.11 19.48
N ASP A 432 -6.80 -21.90 18.93
CA ASP A 432 -6.66 -21.67 17.48
C ASP A 432 -5.23 -21.89 17.01
N CYS A 433 -4.25 -21.55 17.87
CA CYS A 433 -2.83 -21.72 17.60
C CYS A 433 -2.26 -23.01 18.20
N HIS A 434 -2.70 -23.42 19.40
CA HIS A 434 -2.12 -24.49 20.22
C HIS A 434 -2.91 -25.78 20.20
N ASN A 435 -3.56 -26.11 19.11
CA ASN A 435 -4.28 -27.38 18.95
C ASN A 435 -4.00 -28.05 17.60
N LYS A 436 -4.76 -29.08 17.28
CA LYS A 436 -4.65 -29.80 16.01
C LYS A 436 -5.07 -28.99 14.79
N GLY A 437 -5.73 -27.86 14.97
CA GLY A 437 -6.18 -26.95 13.90
C GLY A 437 -5.04 -26.15 13.24
N GLN A 438 -3.89 -26.09 13.87
CA GLN A 438 -2.61 -25.56 13.34
C GLN A 438 -2.75 -24.24 12.57
N ARG A 439 -3.39 -23.24 13.18
CA ARG A 439 -3.45 -21.89 12.60
C ARG A 439 -2.06 -21.37 12.22
N LEU A 440 -1.07 -21.64 13.10
CA LEU A 440 0.34 -21.36 12.85
C LEU A 440 1.05 -22.62 12.38
N GLY A 441 1.75 -22.52 11.24
CA GLY A 441 2.65 -23.58 10.76
C GLY A 441 3.93 -23.62 11.60
N TRP A 442 3.90 -24.24 12.76
CA TRP A 442 5.01 -24.21 13.73
C TRP A 442 6.36 -24.59 13.13
N GLN A 443 6.40 -25.62 12.27
CA GLN A 443 7.64 -26.03 11.60
C GLN A 443 8.16 -24.96 10.63
N ALA A 444 7.27 -24.33 9.87
CA ALA A 444 7.65 -23.21 8.97
C ALA A 444 8.16 -21.99 9.75
N LEU A 445 7.74 -21.83 11.01
CA LEU A 445 8.23 -20.80 11.93
C LEU A 445 9.50 -21.22 12.70
N GLY A 446 10.07 -22.40 12.41
CA GLY A 446 11.30 -22.88 13.05
C GLY A 446 11.12 -23.55 14.40
N TYR A 447 9.87 -23.87 14.79
CA TYR A 447 9.60 -24.64 16.01
C TYR A 447 9.56 -26.15 15.72
N ASP A 448 10.00 -26.92 16.69
CA ASP A 448 9.87 -28.40 16.67
C ASP A 448 8.47 -28.82 17.15
N GLY A 449 7.43 -28.33 16.43
CA GLY A 449 6.03 -28.52 16.78
C GLY A 449 5.46 -27.42 17.71
N ASP A 450 4.26 -27.64 18.23
CA ASP A 450 3.57 -26.69 19.10
C ASP A 450 4.39 -26.37 20.36
N PRO A 451 4.87 -25.12 20.56
CA PRO A 451 5.72 -24.75 21.68
C PRO A 451 5.04 -24.87 23.05
N MET A 452 3.72 -24.92 23.12
CA MET A 452 2.99 -25.20 24.36
C MET A 452 3.17 -26.66 24.81
N LYS A 453 3.28 -27.59 23.87
CA LYS A 453 3.42 -29.04 24.11
C LYS A 453 4.87 -29.49 24.11
N ASN A 454 5.69 -28.85 23.27
CA ASN A 454 7.09 -29.22 23.12
C ASN A 454 7.98 -28.08 23.68
N LYS A 455 8.73 -28.38 24.76
CA LYS A 455 9.62 -27.39 25.40
C LYS A 455 10.91 -27.17 24.62
N LYS A 456 11.29 -28.06 23.70
CA LYS A 456 12.45 -27.87 22.81
C LYS A 456 12.10 -26.84 21.70
N GLY A 457 12.99 -25.89 21.46
CA GLY A 457 12.79 -24.85 20.43
C GLY A 457 11.94 -23.65 20.88
N LYS A 458 11.71 -23.48 22.19
CA LYS A 458 11.11 -22.23 22.68
C LYS A 458 12.05 -21.08 22.44
N ARG A 459 11.55 -20.00 21.85
CA ARG A 459 12.23 -18.72 21.92
C ARG A 459 12.35 -18.34 23.39
N HIS A 460 13.59 -18.16 23.88
CA HIS A 460 13.79 -17.61 25.21
C HIS A 460 13.41 -16.15 25.18
N PRO A 461 12.58 -15.65 26.14
CA PRO A 461 12.50 -14.22 26.35
C PRO A 461 13.93 -13.72 26.52
N THR A 462 14.32 -12.74 25.76
CA THR A 462 15.55 -11.96 26.07
C THR A 462 15.30 -11.28 27.41
N ASP A 463 16.13 -11.57 28.38
CA ASP A 463 16.20 -10.87 29.67
C ASP A 463 16.34 -9.36 29.46
#